data_38edb8ccb0117386c96d3eaf6bcc545f
#
_entry.id   38edb8ccb0117386c96d3eaf6bcc545f
#
_cell.length_a   1.000
_cell.length_b   1.000
_cell.length_c   1.000
_cell.angle_alpha   90.00
_cell.angle_beta   90.00
_cell.angle_gamma   90.00
#
_symmetry.space_group_name_H-M   'P 1'
#
loop_
_entity.id
_entity.type
_entity.pdbx_description
1 polymer ?
#
loop_
_entity_poly.entity_id
_entity_poly.type
_entity_poly.pdbx_seq_one_letter_code
_entity_poly.pdbx_strand_id
1 'polypeptide(L)'
;MDNGDSLQYVHGIYNSAIIIPNPAGNNQYYIFNVNSNVGLGSVNGLFYSVVDLNYNNGLGKVTTKNQHLITTDYMTDAMAAVKHGNGRDWWVLCKPLYIDTLTGGLISSDTFYIYLVTPDSIHTPVKQCIGYNKASWLGNFTFSSDGSKFNFVCYSGLSEIMDFDRCTGTMSNANIITDSLWNMDNSFIGSAFSPNDSLLYIIKGVYYPFYLLQYDIYSQDMD
;
A
#
# COMPACT_ATOMS: atom_id res chain seq x y z
N MET A 1 14.18 15.70 -15.07
CA MET A 1 14.01 14.28 -15.46
C MET A 1 13.34 14.25 -16.81
N ASP A 2 13.91 13.57 -17.80
CA ASP A 2 13.31 13.46 -19.11
C ASP A 2 12.12 12.51 -19.11
N ASN A 3 11.09 12.81 -19.92
CA ASN A 3 9.88 11.99 -20.07
C ASN A 3 9.13 11.71 -18.72
N GLY A 4 9.29 12.57 -17.72
CA GLY A 4 8.66 12.41 -16.40
C GLY A 4 7.25 13.00 -16.29
N ASP A 5 6.74 13.62 -17.36
CA ASP A 5 5.38 14.13 -17.45
C ASP A 5 4.35 13.01 -17.62
N SER A 6 3.11 13.28 -17.29
CA SER A 6 1.97 12.39 -17.58
C SER A 6 2.11 10.95 -17.03
N LEU A 7 2.71 10.77 -15.86
CA LEU A 7 2.57 9.52 -15.11
C LEU A 7 1.12 9.38 -14.66
N GLN A 8 0.57 8.17 -14.77
CA GLN A 8 -0.78 7.90 -14.26
C GLN A 8 -0.80 8.13 -12.75
N TYR A 9 -1.81 8.80 -12.26
CA TYR A 9 -1.99 9.04 -10.84
C TYR A 9 -3.48 9.15 -10.50
N VAL A 10 -3.78 8.92 -9.25
CA VAL A 10 -5.07 9.28 -8.66
C VAL A 10 -4.87 10.50 -7.79
N HIS A 11 -5.89 11.31 -7.63
CA HIS A 11 -5.95 12.31 -6.58
C HIS A 11 -6.06 11.59 -5.22
N GLY A 12 -5.04 10.77 -4.90
CA GLY A 12 -4.94 10.04 -3.65
C GLY A 12 -4.53 10.98 -2.52
N ILE A 13 -5.05 10.72 -1.36
CA ILE A 13 -4.79 11.52 -0.16
C ILE A 13 -3.63 10.90 0.63
N TYR A 14 -3.30 9.60 0.39
CA TYR A 14 -2.33 8.83 1.19
C TYR A 14 -1.15 8.32 0.35
N ASN A 15 -0.96 7.00 0.25
CA ASN A 15 0.18 6.35 -0.40
C ASN A 15 -0.17 5.81 -1.78
N SER A 16 -0.57 6.67 -2.71
CA SER A 16 -0.92 6.27 -4.07
C SER A 16 0.29 5.99 -4.98
N ALA A 17 1.50 6.25 -4.52
CA ALA A 17 2.74 5.96 -5.24
C ALA A 17 3.86 5.55 -4.29
N ILE A 18 4.68 4.57 -4.71
CA ILE A 18 5.90 4.16 -4.03
C ILE A 18 7.05 4.03 -5.01
N ILE A 19 8.26 4.23 -4.52
CA ILE A 19 9.48 4.10 -5.31
C ILE A 19 10.37 3.05 -4.64
N ILE A 20 10.84 2.08 -5.42
CA ILE A 20 11.82 1.10 -4.96
C ILE A 20 13.01 1.04 -5.93
N PRO A 21 14.23 0.77 -5.43
CA PRO A 21 15.35 0.46 -6.32
C PRO A 21 15.06 -0.80 -7.15
N ASN A 22 15.51 -0.81 -8.41
CA ASN A 22 15.49 -2.03 -9.20
C ASN A 22 16.43 -3.07 -8.54
N PRO A 23 15.96 -4.29 -8.23
CA PRO A 23 16.82 -5.34 -7.67
C PRO A 23 18.05 -5.70 -8.52
N ALA A 24 18.00 -5.42 -9.82
CA ALA A 24 19.17 -5.56 -10.72
C ALA A 24 20.30 -4.54 -10.45
N GLY A 25 20.06 -3.49 -9.68
CA GLY A 25 21.05 -2.53 -9.23
C GLY A 25 21.43 -1.42 -10.21
N ASN A 26 21.07 -1.43 -11.42
CA ASN A 26 21.56 -0.63 -12.58
C ASN A 26 21.26 0.89 -12.51
N ASN A 27 21.26 1.52 -11.34
CA ASN A 27 20.82 2.91 -11.12
C ASN A 27 19.40 3.16 -11.63
N GLN A 28 18.58 2.12 -11.62
CA GLN A 28 17.18 2.18 -12.01
C GLN A 28 16.27 2.07 -10.80
N TYR A 29 15.08 2.66 -10.93
CA TYR A 29 14.03 2.64 -9.92
C TYR A 29 12.71 2.30 -10.56
N TYR A 30 11.92 1.49 -9.86
CA TYR A 30 10.51 1.31 -10.17
C TYR A 30 9.70 2.35 -9.42
N ILE A 31 8.77 2.99 -10.11
CA ILE A 31 7.69 3.79 -9.52
C ILE A 31 6.42 2.98 -9.71
N PHE A 32 5.81 2.53 -8.62
CA PHE A 32 4.47 1.95 -8.64
C PHE A 32 3.47 3.02 -8.27
N ASN A 33 2.35 3.05 -8.98
CA ASN A 33 1.27 3.99 -8.71
C ASN A 33 -0.09 3.38 -9.02
N VAL A 34 -1.07 3.74 -8.23
CA VAL A 34 -2.46 3.36 -8.45
C VAL A 34 -3.19 4.50 -9.15
N ASN A 35 -4.13 4.12 -10.01
CA ASN A 35 -5.15 5.03 -10.53
C ASN A 35 -6.53 4.42 -10.23
N SER A 36 -7.35 5.13 -9.48
CA SER A 36 -8.71 4.72 -9.09
C SER A 36 -9.71 5.85 -9.34
N ASN A 37 -9.54 6.55 -10.44
CA ASN A 37 -10.42 7.65 -10.78
C ASN A 37 -11.76 7.11 -11.28
N VAL A 38 -12.83 7.34 -10.55
CA VAL A 38 -14.19 6.93 -10.90
C VAL A 38 -14.80 7.78 -12.03
N GLY A 39 -14.02 8.70 -12.60
CA GLY A 39 -14.44 9.55 -13.71
C GLY A 39 -14.44 8.84 -15.07
N LEU A 40 -15.28 9.32 -15.99
CA LEU A 40 -15.35 8.82 -17.36
C LEU A 40 -14.00 8.93 -18.07
N GLY A 41 -13.49 7.82 -18.59
CA GLY A 41 -12.32 7.76 -19.46
C GLY A 41 -10.97 7.53 -18.77
N SER A 42 -10.94 7.34 -17.45
CA SER A 42 -9.72 6.96 -16.75
C SER A 42 -9.52 5.45 -16.76
N VAL A 43 -8.28 5.01 -16.92
CA VAL A 43 -7.91 3.60 -16.80
C VAL A 43 -7.53 3.35 -15.36
N ASN A 44 -8.32 2.53 -14.67
CA ASN A 44 -8.09 2.15 -13.28
C ASN A 44 -7.08 1.02 -13.19
N GLY A 45 -6.43 0.89 -12.05
CA GLY A 45 -5.54 -0.23 -11.76
C GLY A 45 -4.23 0.16 -11.09
N LEU A 46 -3.32 -0.81 -11.08
CA LEU A 46 -1.94 -0.66 -10.65
C LEU A 46 -1.03 -0.53 -11.88
N PHE A 47 -0.17 0.47 -11.83
CA PHE A 47 0.81 0.76 -12.88
C PHE A 47 2.21 0.73 -12.32
N TYR A 48 3.19 0.53 -13.20
CA TYR A 48 4.57 0.85 -12.89
C TYR A 48 5.23 1.65 -14.02
N SER A 49 6.26 2.39 -13.63
CA SER A 49 7.17 3.07 -14.53
C SER A 49 8.61 2.82 -14.08
N VAL A 50 9.56 2.91 -15.02
CA VAL A 50 11.00 2.74 -14.71
C VAL A 50 11.72 4.07 -14.93
N VAL A 51 12.45 4.51 -13.94
CA VAL A 51 13.38 5.64 -14.01
C VAL A 51 14.79 5.11 -14.07
N ASP A 52 15.57 5.58 -15.03
CA ASP A 52 16.99 5.25 -15.17
C ASP A 52 17.85 6.51 -14.97
N LEU A 53 18.64 6.52 -13.90
CA LEU A 53 19.51 7.65 -13.52
C LEU A 53 20.79 7.73 -14.35
N ASN A 54 21.09 6.75 -15.21
CA ASN A 54 22.24 6.81 -16.12
C ASN A 54 22.04 7.84 -17.24
N TYR A 55 20.84 8.37 -17.41
CA TYR A 55 20.53 9.39 -18.39
C TYR A 55 20.60 10.80 -17.79
N ASN A 56 20.75 11.80 -18.69
CA ASN A 56 20.64 13.23 -18.39
C ASN A 56 21.56 13.68 -17.23
N ASN A 57 22.83 13.24 -17.24
CA ASN A 57 23.83 13.58 -16.22
C ASN A 57 23.39 13.27 -14.78
N GLY A 58 22.68 12.16 -14.56
CA GLY A 58 22.17 11.75 -13.25
C GLY A 58 20.81 12.34 -12.88
N LEU A 59 20.22 13.20 -13.71
CA LEU A 59 18.86 13.73 -13.50
C LEU A 59 17.77 12.72 -13.89
N GLY A 60 18.15 11.65 -14.58
CA GLY A 60 17.31 10.52 -14.93
C GLY A 60 16.36 10.75 -16.11
N LYS A 61 15.85 9.63 -16.60
CA LYS A 61 14.83 9.54 -17.63
C LYS A 61 13.84 8.45 -17.30
N VAL A 62 12.55 8.67 -17.57
CA VAL A 62 11.55 7.61 -17.55
C VAL A 62 11.69 6.80 -18.84
N THR A 63 12.20 5.58 -18.73
CA THR A 63 12.48 4.69 -19.87
C THR A 63 11.30 3.77 -20.18
N THR A 64 10.54 3.42 -19.17
CA THR A 64 9.28 2.67 -19.28
C THR A 64 8.22 3.47 -18.54
N LYS A 65 7.05 3.67 -19.14
CA LYS A 65 6.02 4.56 -18.59
C LYS A 65 4.67 3.85 -18.54
N ASN A 66 3.99 3.96 -17.39
CA ASN A 66 2.58 3.59 -17.20
C ASN A 66 2.24 2.18 -17.69
N GLN A 67 3.09 1.19 -17.38
CA GLN A 67 2.80 -0.20 -17.69
C GLN A 67 1.78 -0.74 -16.70
N HIS A 68 0.73 -1.38 -17.20
CA HIS A 68 -0.31 -1.98 -16.37
C HIS A 68 0.17 -3.28 -15.72
N LEU A 69 -0.10 -3.40 -14.41
CA LEU A 69 -0.03 -4.66 -13.67
C LEU A 69 -1.42 -5.21 -13.37
N ILE A 70 -2.39 -4.33 -13.10
CA ILE A 70 -3.80 -4.66 -12.90
C ILE A 70 -4.62 -3.71 -13.75
N THR A 71 -5.51 -4.25 -14.59
CA THR A 71 -6.28 -3.47 -15.56
C THR A 71 -7.78 -3.44 -15.28
N THR A 72 -8.27 -4.29 -14.37
CA THR A 72 -9.72 -4.54 -14.21
C THR A 72 -10.27 -4.09 -12.87
N ASP A 73 -9.41 -3.91 -11.87
CA ASP A 73 -9.85 -3.59 -10.52
C ASP A 73 -9.60 -2.12 -10.20
N TYR A 74 -10.54 -1.52 -9.50
CA TYR A 74 -10.24 -0.31 -8.76
C TYR A 74 -9.28 -0.66 -7.64
N MET A 75 -8.46 0.29 -7.24
CA MET A 75 -7.49 0.11 -6.19
C MET A 75 -7.76 1.09 -5.05
N THR A 76 -7.54 0.68 -3.82
CA THR A 76 -7.37 1.65 -2.74
C THR A 76 -6.07 2.41 -2.96
N ASP A 77 -5.89 3.54 -2.32
CA ASP A 77 -4.62 4.27 -2.32
C ASP A 77 -3.60 3.70 -1.32
N ALA A 78 -3.92 2.56 -0.68
CA ALA A 78 -3.02 1.87 0.23
C ALA A 78 -2.00 1.01 -0.54
N MET A 79 -0.74 1.39 -0.44
CA MET A 79 0.36 0.65 -1.04
C MET A 79 1.62 0.74 -0.16
N ALA A 80 2.36 -0.34 -0.05
CA ALA A 80 3.66 -0.36 0.63
C ALA A 80 4.62 -1.33 -0.03
N ALA A 81 5.91 -1.15 0.25
CA ALA A 81 6.95 -2.08 -0.17
C ALA A 81 7.87 -2.42 0.99
N VAL A 82 8.35 -3.66 1.01
CA VAL A 82 9.32 -4.15 1.97
C VAL A 82 10.34 -5.04 1.27
N LYS A 83 11.58 -5.05 1.78
CA LYS A 83 12.62 -5.92 1.24
C LYS A 83 12.31 -7.38 1.50
N HIS A 84 12.45 -8.21 0.46
CA HIS A 84 12.44 -9.66 0.58
C HIS A 84 13.55 -10.12 1.54
N GLY A 85 13.35 -11.28 2.21
CA GLY A 85 14.30 -11.85 3.16
C GLY A 85 15.70 -12.10 2.60
N ASN A 86 15.87 -12.20 1.26
CA ASN A 86 17.19 -12.30 0.61
C ASN A 86 17.96 -10.96 0.54
N GLY A 87 17.39 -9.85 1.00
CA GLY A 87 18.01 -8.52 1.05
C GLY A 87 18.13 -7.79 -0.29
N ARG A 88 17.80 -8.44 -1.42
CA ARG A 88 17.90 -7.89 -2.77
C ARG A 88 16.55 -7.54 -3.37
N ASP A 89 15.64 -8.49 -3.39
CA ASP A 89 14.32 -8.40 -4.02
C ASP A 89 13.34 -7.59 -3.15
N TRP A 90 12.16 -7.30 -3.68
CA TRP A 90 11.15 -6.53 -2.98
C TRP A 90 9.79 -7.19 -3.06
N TRP A 91 9.03 -7.04 -1.99
CA TRP A 91 7.60 -7.24 -1.98
C TRP A 91 6.90 -5.89 -2.14
N VAL A 92 5.91 -5.84 -3.01
CA VAL A 92 5.02 -4.69 -3.19
C VAL A 92 3.60 -5.15 -2.91
N LEU A 93 2.96 -4.51 -1.94
CA LEU A 93 1.60 -4.83 -1.50
C LEU A 93 0.65 -3.73 -1.92
N CYS A 94 -0.52 -4.13 -2.40
CA CYS A 94 -1.64 -3.23 -2.66
C CYS A 94 -2.97 -3.94 -2.39
N LYS A 95 -4.03 -3.17 -2.28
CA LYS A 95 -5.37 -3.69 -1.98
C LYS A 95 -6.36 -3.29 -3.07
N PRO A 96 -7.07 -4.26 -3.68
CA PRO A 96 -8.12 -3.96 -4.62
C PRO A 96 -9.31 -3.32 -3.91
N LEU A 97 -10.05 -2.53 -4.65
CA LEU A 97 -11.32 -1.95 -4.25
C LEU A 97 -12.40 -2.51 -5.16
N TYR A 98 -13.41 -3.10 -4.57
CA TYR A 98 -14.55 -3.62 -5.32
C TYR A 98 -15.74 -2.67 -5.18
N ILE A 99 -16.42 -2.44 -6.31
CA ILE A 99 -17.58 -1.57 -6.39
C ILE A 99 -18.75 -2.41 -6.89
N ASP A 100 -19.86 -2.35 -6.18
CA ASP A 100 -21.13 -2.89 -6.66
C ASP A 100 -21.60 -2.03 -7.85
N THR A 101 -21.62 -2.63 -9.01
CA THR A 101 -21.98 -1.95 -10.26
C THR A 101 -23.46 -1.55 -10.33
N LEU A 102 -24.32 -2.13 -9.49
CA LEU A 102 -25.74 -1.83 -9.44
C LEU A 102 -26.04 -0.62 -8.53
N THR A 103 -25.35 -0.54 -7.41
CA THR A 103 -25.61 0.48 -6.39
C THR A 103 -24.56 1.58 -6.37
N GLY A 104 -23.37 1.35 -6.98
CA GLY A 104 -22.20 2.22 -6.87
C GLY A 104 -21.55 2.16 -5.48
N GLY A 105 -22.03 1.28 -4.60
CA GLY A 105 -21.50 1.12 -3.24
C GLY A 105 -20.19 0.33 -3.20
N LEU A 106 -19.42 0.53 -2.12
CA LEU A 106 -18.23 -0.26 -1.88
C LEU A 106 -18.58 -1.67 -1.45
N ILE A 107 -17.90 -2.64 -2.02
CA ILE A 107 -17.91 -4.03 -1.56
C ILE A 107 -16.72 -4.25 -0.64
N SER A 108 -16.99 -4.77 0.55
CA SER A 108 -15.95 -5.17 1.50
C SER A 108 -15.04 -6.26 0.92
N SER A 109 -13.75 -6.19 1.21
CA SER A 109 -12.78 -7.21 0.79
C SER A 109 -11.65 -7.34 1.81
N ASP A 110 -11.24 -8.59 2.03
CA ASP A 110 -10.05 -8.98 2.80
C ASP A 110 -8.86 -9.35 1.89
N THR A 111 -8.99 -9.10 0.57
CA THR A 111 -7.99 -9.49 -0.42
C THR A 111 -6.84 -8.49 -0.48
N PHE A 112 -5.62 -9.00 -0.49
CA PHE A 112 -4.39 -8.27 -0.78
C PHE A 112 -3.71 -8.85 -2.01
N TYR A 113 -3.06 -7.99 -2.81
CA TYR A 113 -2.21 -8.38 -3.92
C TYR A 113 -0.76 -8.15 -3.52
N ILE A 114 0.05 -9.19 -3.61
CA ILE A 114 1.43 -9.22 -3.14
C ILE A 114 2.32 -9.57 -4.32
N TYR A 115 3.08 -8.58 -4.82
CA TYR A 115 3.98 -8.72 -5.95
C TYR A 115 5.39 -8.98 -5.48
N LEU A 116 6.05 -10.00 -6.04
CA LEU A 116 7.49 -10.17 -5.93
C LEU A 116 8.18 -9.43 -7.08
N VAL A 117 9.11 -8.55 -6.76
CA VAL A 117 9.95 -7.82 -7.72
C VAL A 117 11.37 -8.34 -7.61
N THR A 118 11.85 -8.96 -8.68
CA THR A 118 13.20 -9.53 -8.81
C THR A 118 14.01 -8.76 -9.85
N PRO A 119 15.32 -9.03 -10.02
CA PRO A 119 16.11 -8.44 -11.10
C PRO A 119 15.53 -8.64 -12.50
N ASP A 120 14.84 -9.76 -12.70
CA ASP A 120 14.40 -10.19 -14.02
C ASP A 120 12.97 -9.74 -14.35
N SER A 121 12.12 -9.58 -13.32
CA SER A 121 10.70 -9.27 -13.55
C SER A 121 9.94 -8.81 -12.31
N ILE A 122 8.78 -8.20 -12.55
CA ILE A 122 7.68 -8.10 -11.59
C ILE A 122 6.80 -9.32 -11.82
N HIS A 123 6.73 -10.21 -10.84
CA HIS A 123 5.99 -11.46 -10.96
C HIS A 123 4.49 -11.24 -10.86
N THR A 124 3.69 -12.20 -11.34
CA THR A 124 2.25 -12.24 -11.10
C THR A 124 1.98 -12.24 -9.59
N PRO A 125 1.03 -11.42 -9.09
CA PRO A 125 0.83 -11.30 -7.66
C PRO A 125 0.23 -12.56 -7.06
N VAL A 126 0.66 -12.88 -5.86
CA VAL A 126 -0.09 -13.76 -4.98
C VAL A 126 -1.28 -12.96 -4.44
N LYS A 127 -2.47 -13.54 -4.53
CA LYS A 127 -3.68 -13.00 -3.92
C LYS A 127 -3.90 -13.72 -2.60
N GLN A 128 -3.95 -12.96 -1.53
CA GLN A 128 -4.18 -13.51 -0.20
C GLN A 128 -5.38 -12.85 0.45
N CYS A 129 -6.34 -13.66 0.91
CA CYS A 129 -7.50 -13.22 1.67
C CYS A 129 -7.18 -13.40 3.16
N ILE A 130 -7.08 -12.32 3.88
CA ILE A 130 -6.74 -12.33 5.31
C ILE A 130 -7.24 -11.05 5.99
N GLY A 131 -7.59 -11.18 7.27
CA GLY A 131 -7.99 -10.07 8.10
C GLY A 131 -9.48 -9.75 8.00
N TYR A 132 -9.83 -8.56 8.44
CA TYR A 132 -11.22 -8.14 8.54
C TYR A 132 -11.74 -7.57 7.21
N ASN A 133 -12.90 -8.02 6.83
CA ASN A 133 -13.54 -7.61 5.58
C ASN A 133 -14.27 -6.27 5.75
N LYS A 134 -13.57 -5.15 5.56
CA LYS A 134 -14.13 -3.80 5.68
C LYS A 134 -13.95 -2.99 4.40
N ALA A 135 -15.04 -2.39 3.93
CA ALA A 135 -15.02 -1.53 2.76
C ALA A 135 -14.40 -0.17 3.08
N SER A 136 -13.43 0.26 2.30
CA SER A 136 -12.87 1.61 2.37
C SER A 136 -12.22 2.00 1.04
N TRP A 137 -12.41 3.27 0.63
CA TRP A 137 -11.69 3.84 -0.51
C TRP A 137 -10.24 4.14 -0.18
N LEU A 138 -10.02 4.63 1.03
CA LEU A 138 -8.75 5.16 1.48
C LEU A 138 -8.16 4.27 2.55
N GLY A 139 -6.86 4.09 2.52
CA GLY A 139 -6.12 3.34 3.51
C GLY A 139 -4.63 3.65 3.50
N ASN A 140 -3.94 3.20 4.52
CA ASN A 140 -2.50 3.30 4.61
C ASN A 140 -1.91 1.96 5.03
N PHE A 141 -0.79 1.61 4.42
CA PHE A 141 0.00 0.43 4.70
C PHE A 141 1.32 0.84 5.34
N THR A 142 1.69 0.18 6.43
CA THR A 142 2.95 0.44 7.13
C THR A 142 3.58 -0.88 7.55
N PHE A 143 4.87 -1.04 7.27
CA PHE A 143 5.68 -2.13 7.79
C PHE A 143 6.48 -1.69 9.02
N SER A 144 6.73 -2.64 9.93
CA SER A 144 7.75 -2.51 10.97
C SER A 144 9.14 -2.32 10.34
N SER A 145 10.11 -1.84 11.11
CA SER A 145 11.47 -1.56 10.60
C SER A 145 12.18 -2.82 10.11
N ASP A 146 11.92 -3.97 10.75
CA ASP A 146 12.42 -5.27 10.33
C ASP A 146 11.57 -5.93 9.23
N GLY A 147 10.41 -5.36 8.92
CA GLY A 147 9.47 -5.85 7.92
C GLY A 147 8.70 -7.11 8.31
N SER A 148 8.76 -7.54 9.58
CA SER A 148 8.06 -8.74 10.08
C SER A 148 6.61 -8.49 10.46
N LYS A 149 6.24 -7.23 10.68
CA LYS A 149 4.87 -6.80 10.99
C LYS A 149 4.36 -5.86 9.90
N PHE A 150 3.08 -5.96 9.64
CA PHE A 150 2.36 -5.15 8.67
C PHE A 150 1.11 -4.58 9.33
N ASN A 151 0.90 -3.28 9.24
CA ASN A 151 -0.32 -2.65 9.71
C ASN A 151 -1.10 -2.06 8.54
N PHE A 152 -2.39 -2.31 8.53
CA PHE A 152 -3.36 -1.69 7.65
C PHE A 152 -4.30 -0.82 8.47
N VAL A 153 -4.35 0.46 8.14
CA VAL A 153 -5.41 1.37 8.63
C VAL A 153 -6.26 1.83 7.47
N CYS A 154 -7.53 2.02 7.72
CA CYS A 154 -8.43 2.55 6.71
C CYS A 154 -9.35 3.65 7.23
N TYR A 155 -9.76 4.50 6.28
CA TYR A 155 -10.65 5.63 6.53
C TYR A 155 -11.99 5.25 7.17
N SER A 156 -12.42 4.02 6.98
CA SER A 156 -13.65 3.48 7.59
C SER A 156 -13.49 3.06 9.06
N GLY A 157 -12.37 3.40 9.71
CA GLY A 157 -12.17 3.23 11.15
C GLY A 157 -11.65 1.85 11.57
N LEU A 158 -10.95 1.13 10.70
CA LEU A 158 -10.26 -0.11 11.03
C LEU A 158 -8.75 0.12 11.12
N SER A 159 -8.12 -0.45 12.15
CA SER A 159 -6.69 -0.73 12.20
C SER A 159 -6.47 -2.19 12.51
N GLU A 160 -5.65 -2.83 11.70
CA GLU A 160 -5.37 -4.26 11.76
C GLU A 160 -3.88 -4.52 11.58
N ILE A 161 -3.31 -5.37 12.44
CA ILE A 161 -1.91 -5.78 12.39
C ILE A 161 -1.81 -7.25 12.01
N MET A 162 -0.79 -7.58 11.22
CA MET A 162 -0.53 -8.92 10.72
C MET A 162 0.97 -9.22 10.79
N ASP A 163 1.32 -10.49 10.90
CA ASP A 163 2.68 -10.95 10.63
C ASP A 163 2.93 -11.02 9.13
N PHE A 164 4.16 -10.70 8.72
CA PHE A 164 4.59 -10.79 7.34
C PHE A 164 5.90 -11.58 7.22
N ASP A 165 5.87 -12.70 6.52
CA ASP A 165 7.07 -13.46 6.21
C ASP A 165 7.73 -12.92 4.94
N ARG A 166 8.84 -12.20 5.10
CA ARG A 166 9.58 -11.61 3.99
C ARG A 166 10.25 -12.62 3.06
N CYS A 167 10.37 -13.91 3.46
CA CYS A 167 10.92 -14.94 2.58
C CYS A 167 9.87 -15.50 1.63
N THR A 168 8.62 -15.58 2.07
CA THR A 168 7.54 -16.20 1.29
C THR A 168 6.50 -15.19 0.79
N GLY A 169 6.47 -13.98 1.34
CA GLY A 169 5.43 -12.98 1.08
C GLY A 169 4.10 -13.33 1.72
N THR A 170 4.09 -14.19 2.72
CA THR A 170 2.86 -14.66 3.36
C THR A 170 2.50 -13.79 4.55
N MET A 171 1.24 -13.38 4.62
CA MET A 171 0.63 -12.75 5.79
C MET A 171 -0.01 -13.79 6.69
N SER A 172 0.04 -13.57 7.99
CA SER A 172 -0.61 -14.45 8.99
C SER A 172 -0.98 -13.66 10.24
N ASN A 173 -1.68 -14.31 11.18
CA ASN A 173 -1.99 -13.75 12.51
C ASN A 173 -2.61 -12.36 12.45
N ALA A 174 -3.64 -12.18 11.62
CA ALA A 174 -4.36 -10.92 11.55
C ALA A 174 -5.11 -10.64 12.86
N ASN A 175 -4.82 -9.50 13.46
CA ASN A 175 -5.45 -9.04 14.70
C ASN A 175 -5.96 -7.61 14.54
N ILE A 176 -7.20 -7.39 14.95
CA ILE A 176 -7.78 -6.04 14.97
C ILE A 176 -7.19 -5.31 16.19
N ILE A 177 -6.53 -4.19 15.92
CA ILE A 177 -6.10 -3.25 16.96
C ILE A 177 -7.28 -2.41 17.41
N THR A 178 -8.03 -1.90 16.46
CA THR A 178 -9.25 -1.15 16.73
C THR A 178 -10.16 -1.18 15.51
N ASP A 179 -11.46 -1.32 15.76
CA ASP A 179 -12.53 -1.19 14.78
C ASP A 179 -13.64 -0.33 15.36
N SER A 180 -13.88 0.80 14.73
CA SER A 180 -14.94 1.70 15.16
C SER A 180 -15.98 1.87 14.06
N LEU A 181 -17.21 2.19 14.46
CA LEU A 181 -18.22 2.61 13.50
C LEU A 181 -17.72 3.87 12.79
N TRP A 182 -17.78 3.83 11.47
CA TRP A 182 -17.33 4.95 10.68
C TRP A 182 -18.14 6.22 10.99
N ASN A 183 -17.42 7.24 11.37
CA ASN A 183 -17.80 8.65 11.28
C ASN A 183 -16.51 9.44 11.04
N MET A 184 -16.60 10.73 10.74
CA MET A 184 -15.41 11.54 10.45
C MET A 184 -14.42 11.62 11.61
N ASP A 185 -14.89 11.46 12.85
CA ASP A 185 -14.05 11.49 14.06
C ASP A 185 -13.34 10.15 14.33
N ASN A 186 -13.83 9.08 13.72
CA ASN A 186 -13.32 7.72 13.90
C ASN A 186 -12.55 7.20 12.67
N SER A 187 -12.25 8.07 11.71
CA SER A 187 -11.43 7.70 10.55
C SER A 187 -9.96 7.60 10.91
N PHE A 188 -9.26 6.63 10.36
CA PHE A 188 -7.82 6.51 10.50
C PHE A 188 -7.14 6.90 9.19
N ILE A 189 -6.11 7.76 9.28
CA ILE A 189 -5.46 8.36 8.11
C ILE A 189 -4.00 7.96 7.93
N GLY A 190 -3.38 7.39 8.95
CA GLY A 190 -2.01 6.92 8.85
C GLY A 190 -1.57 6.18 10.10
N SER A 191 -0.53 5.39 9.96
CA SER A 191 0.13 4.71 11.08
C SER A 191 1.64 4.66 10.91
N ALA A 192 2.35 4.46 12.01
CA ALA A 192 3.80 4.25 12.02
C ALA A 192 4.18 3.36 13.20
N PHE A 193 5.14 2.47 13.01
CA PHE A 193 5.78 1.76 14.11
C PHE A 193 6.83 2.62 14.78
N SER A 194 7.06 2.40 16.08
CA SER A 194 8.23 2.94 16.78
C SER A 194 9.53 2.36 16.20
N PRO A 195 10.69 3.03 16.40
CA PRO A 195 11.96 2.52 15.86
C PRO A 195 12.39 1.15 16.37
N ASN A 196 11.88 0.71 17.51
CA ASN A 196 12.11 -0.62 18.10
C ASN A 196 10.96 -1.60 17.83
N ASP A 197 10.01 -1.22 16.99
CA ASP A 197 8.84 -1.99 16.56
C ASP A 197 7.94 -2.50 17.71
N SER A 198 8.02 -1.89 18.90
CA SER A 198 7.18 -2.30 20.05
C SER A 198 5.86 -1.55 20.14
N LEU A 199 5.81 -0.36 19.56
CA LEU A 199 4.63 0.49 19.59
C LEU A 199 4.13 0.78 18.17
N LEU A 200 2.82 0.87 18.05
CA LEU A 200 2.13 1.34 16.85
C LEU A 200 1.44 2.66 17.16
N TYR A 201 1.72 3.67 16.35
CA TYR A 201 1.06 4.96 16.40
C TYR A 201 0.05 5.07 15.27
N ILE A 202 -1.15 5.56 15.57
CA ILE A 202 -2.23 5.74 14.60
C ILE A 202 -2.79 7.16 14.72
N ILE A 203 -2.94 7.82 13.59
CA ILE A 203 -3.61 9.13 13.52
C ILE A 203 -5.09 8.91 13.31
N LYS A 204 -5.89 9.40 14.25
CA LYS A 204 -7.36 9.33 14.23
C LYS A 204 -7.97 10.72 14.00
N GLY A 205 -9.01 10.76 13.17
CA GLY A 205 -9.76 11.98 12.84
C GLY A 205 -9.36 12.59 11.50
N VAL A 206 -10.31 13.22 10.83
CA VAL A 206 -10.11 13.93 9.54
C VAL A 206 -10.15 15.44 9.74
N TYR A 207 -10.89 15.88 10.77
CA TYR A 207 -11.00 17.29 11.17
C TYR A 207 -10.46 17.50 12.56
N TYR A 208 -10.10 18.71 12.87
CA TYR A 208 -9.65 19.08 14.22
C TYR A 208 -10.77 18.84 15.26
N PRO A 209 -10.43 18.25 16.42
CA PRO A 209 -9.10 17.83 16.87
C PRO A 209 -8.67 16.47 16.28
N PHE A 210 -7.39 16.37 15.89
CA PHE A 210 -6.77 15.08 15.57
C PHE A 210 -6.26 14.42 16.84
N TYR A 211 -6.29 13.10 16.86
CA TYR A 211 -5.76 12.29 17.96
C TYR A 211 -4.62 11.43 17.46
N LEU A 212 -3.56 11.34 18.25
CA LEU A 212 -2.50 10.34 18.08
C LEU A 212 -2.74 9.24 19.11
N LEU A 213 -3.08 8.06 18.62
CA LEU A 213 -3.25 6.87 19.43
C LEU A 213 -1.94 6.09 19.46
N GLN A 214 -1.64 5.45 20.60
CA GLN A 214 -0.46 4.62 20.78
C GLN A 214 -0.91 3.26 21.32
N TYR A 215 -0.43 2.19 20.69
CA TYR A 215 -0.71 0.82 21.08
C TYR A 215 0.60 0.06 21.29
N ASP A 216 0.69 -0.69 22.37
CA ASP A 216 1.73 -1.69 22.58
C ASP A 216 1.32 -2.97 21.85
N ILE A 217 2.04 -3.31 20.77
CA ILE A 217 1.69 -4.44 19.91
C ILE A 217 1.97 -5.81 20.53
N TYR A 218 2.62 -5.85 21.68
CA TYR A 218 2.93 -7.07 22.42
C TYR A 218 2.09 -7.20 23.70
N SER A 219 1.32 -6.18 24.08
CA SER A 219 0.43 -6.28 25.22
C SER A 219 -0.73 -7.24 24.89
N GLN A 220 -1.11 -8.06 25.89
CA GLN A 220 -2.25 -8.96 25.75
C GLN A 220 -3.59 -8.22 25.92
N ASP A 221 -3.56 -7.01 26.45
CA ASP A 221 -4.69 -6.12 26.64
C ASP A 221 -4.57 -4.97 25.65
N MET A 222 -5.21 -5.13 24.49
CA MET A 222 -5.35 -4.08 23.49
C MET A 222 -6.70 -3.36 23.69
N ASP A 223 -6.96 -2.89 24.92
CA ASP A 223 -8.13 -2.07 25.27
C ASP A 223 -7.89 -0.56 25.04
#